data_b708a91903a3d9b1b0905fe104e36739
#
_entry.id   b708a91903a3d9b1b0905fe104e36739
#
_cell.length_a   1.000
_cell.length_b   1.000
_cell.length_c   1.000
_cell.angle_alpha   90.00
_cell.angle_beta   90.00
_cell.angle_gamma   90.00
#
_symmetry.space_group_name_H-M   'P 1'
#
loop_
_entity.id
_entity.type
_entity.pdbx_description
1 polymer ?
#
loop_
_entity_poly.entity_id
_entity_poly.type
_entity_poly.pdbx_seq_one_letter_code
_entity_poly.pdbx_strand_id
1 'polypeptide(L)'
;TDTVKYELDKATGYLKIDRPQKFSNVYPSLYGFIPQTYCGDETGKFCSERTGRPGIVGDGDPLDICVLSERDISHGDILVRAIPIGGLRMLDGNEADDKIIAVLQGDAVYGNWLEIEESPAALVERLRHYFLTYKQVPGPEKAHVEITHVYGREEAYEVIRRTQIDYENKFRDLREAMKAGRF
;
A
#
# COMPACT_ATOMS: atom_id res chain seq x y z
N THR A 1 -12.16 -9.54 -6.44
CA THR A 1 -13.09 -9.07 -5.38
C THR A 1 -13.14 -10.11 -4.26
N ASP A 2 -12.20 -10.04 -3.34
CA ASP A 2 -12.13 -11.03 -2.26
C ASP A 2 -12.86 -10.50 -1.00
N THR A 3 -13.62 -11.37 -0.37
CA THR A 3 -14.31 -11.12 0.89
C THR A 3 -13.44 -11.49 2.10
N VAL A 4 -12.21 -11.88 1.87
CA VAL A 4 -11.22 -12.30 2.88
C VAL A 4 -9.97 -11.44 2.75
N LYS A 5 -9.44 -10.97 3.88
CA LYS A 5 -8.12 -10.33 3.94
C LYS A 5 -7.05 -11.40 4.13
N TYR A 6 -6.04 -11.38 3.28
CA TYR A 6 -4.83 -12.19 3.40
C TYR A 6 -3.68 -11.33 3.91
N GLU A 7 -2.76 -11.95 4.61
CA GLU A 7 -1.49 -11.37 5.04
C GLU A 7 -0.34 -12.33 4.73
N LEU A 8 0.85 -11.75 4.53
CA LEU A 8 2.07 -12.54 4.49
C LEU A 8 2.44 -12.96 5.92
N ASP A 9 2.54 -14.25 6.17
CA ASP A 9 3.11 -14.72 7.42
C ASP A 9 4.64 -14.49 7.41
N LYS A 10 5.10 -13.57 8.25
CA LYS A 10 6.50 -13.13 8.28
C LYS A 10 7.48 -14.24 8.70
N ALA A 11 6.99 -15.29 9.36
CA ALA A 11 7.82 -16.41 9.80
C ALA A 11 8.01 -17.47 8.70
N THR A 12 6.96 -17.75 7.94
CA THR A 12 6.98 -18.84 6.95
C THR A 12 7.05 -18.36 5.50
N GLY A 13 6.72 -17.09 5.23
CA GLY A 13 6.64 -16.53 3.89
C GLY A 13 5.39 -16.95 3.10
N TYR A 14 4.47 -17.68 3.70
CA TYR A 14 3.21 -18.08 3.06
C TYR A 14 2.12 -17.02 3.29
N LEU A 15 1.17 -16.96 2.35
CA LEU A 15 -0.07 -16.23 2.56
C LEU A 15 -0.93 -16.97 3.60
N LYS A 16 -1.40 -16.24 4.58
CA LYS A 16 -2.37 -16.71 5.56
C LYS A 16 -3.63 -15.85 5.53
N ILE A 17 -4.74 -16.41 5.94
CA ILE A 17 -5.97 -15.64 6.17
C ILE A 17 -5.78 -14.82 7.45
N ASP A 18 -5.85 -13.50 7.33
CA ASP A 18 -5.95 -12.61 8.50
C ASP A 18 -7.38 -12.67 9.06
N ARG A 19 -8.35 -12.31 8.25
CA ARG A 19 -9.77 -12.35 8.63
C ARG A 19 -10.69 -12.26 7.42
N PRO A 20 -11.95 -12.73 7.54
CA PRO A 20 -13.02 -12.29 6.65
C PRO A 20 -13.25 -10.79 6.80
N GLN A 21 -13.70 -10.14 5.74
CA GLN A 21 -14.11 -8.72 5.82
C GLN A 21 -15.24 -8.57 6.83
N LYS A 22 -15.07 -7.61 7.76
CA LYS A 22 -16.03 -7.39 8.85
C LYS A 22 -17.40 -6.88 8.38
N PHE A 23 -17.38 -6.14 7.28
CA PHE A 23 -18.55 -5.40 6.78
C PHE A 23 -18.75 -5.70 5.29
N SER A 24 -19.62 -4.97 4.63
CA SER A 24 -19.94 -5.13 3.21
C SER A 24 -18.84 -4.62 2.25
N ASN A 25 -17.69 -4.21 2.77
CA ASN A 25 -16.58 -3.73 1.96
C ASN A 25 -15.97 -4.85 1.14
N VAL A 26 -15.68 -4.53 -0.12
CA VAL A 26 -14.96 -5.39 -1.06
C VAL A 26 -13.81 -4.56 -1.63
N TYR A 27 -12.62 -5.14 -1.78
CA TYR A 27 -11.49 -4.44 -2.39
C TYR A 27 -11.86 -3.92 -3.77
N PRO A 28 -11.72 -2.61 -4.02
CA PRO A 28 -12.12 -2.02 -5.30
C PRO A 28 -11.05 -2.16 -6.41
N SER A 29 -9.93 -2.81 -6.12
CA SER A 29 -8.81 -3.05 -7.02
C SER A 29 -8.08 -4.34 -6.64
N LEU A 30 -7.14 -4.79 -7.47
CA LEU A 30 -6.15 -5.77 -7.02
C LEU A 30 -5.30 -5.11 -5.93
N TYR A 31 -5.22 -5.74 -4.77
CA TYR A 31 -4.50 -5.21 -3.61
C TYR A 31 -3.36 -6.14 -3.21
N GLY A 32 -2.22 -5.57 -2.89
CA GLY A 32 -1.04 -6.30 -2.50
C GLY A 32 0.03 -5.39 -1.91
N PHE A 33 1.28 -5.82 -1.96
CA PHE A 33 2.42 -5.04 -1.48
C PHE A 33 3.56 -5.04 -2.51
N ILE A 34 4.43 -4.06 -2.40
CA ILE A 34 5.64 -3.95 -3.23
C ILE A 34 6.76 -4.75 -2.56
N PRO A 35 7.31 -5.79 -3.22
CA PRO A 35 8.43 -6.56 -2.68
C PRO A 35 9.66 -5.69 -2.39
N GLN A 36 10.45 -6.09 -1.38
CA GLN A 36 11.67 -5.38 -0.95
C GLN A 36 11.42 -3.94 -0.51
N THR A 37 10.27 -3.71 0.13
CA THR A 37 9.92 -2.47 0.82
C THR A 37 9.67 -2.74 2.30
N TYR A 38 9.86 -1.72 3.12
CA TYR A 38 9.59 -1.75 4.55
C TYR A 38 9.25 -0.33 4.99
N CYS A 39 8.13 -0.13 5.66
CA CYS A 39 7.74 1.17 6.19
C CYS A 39 8.39 1.36 7.56
N GLY A 40 9.53 2.01 7.59
CA GLY A 40 10.35 2.26 8.77
C GLY A 40 10.56 3.75 9.06
N ASP A 41 11.75 4.09 9.52
CA ASP A 41 12.09 5.44 9.99
C ASP A 41 12.06 6.49 8.86
N GLU A 42 12.59 6.18 7.68
CA GLU A 42 12.59 7.11 6.54
C GLU A 42 11.17 7.35 6.01
N THR A 43 10.33 6.31 6.03
CA THR A 43 8.92 6.41 5.67
C THR A 43 8.17 7.30 6.66
N GLY A 44 8.30 7.05 7.96
CA GLY A 44 7.67 7.85 9.02
C GLY A 44 8.11 9.32 8.98
N LYS A 45 9.42 9.56 8.78
CA LYS A 45 9.99 10.90 8.65
C LYS A 45 9.42 11.65 7.44
N PHE A 46 9.38 11.01 6.27
CA PHE A 46 8.82 11.61 5.07
C PHE A 46 7.32 11.92 5.24
N CYS A 47 6.55 11.01 5.85
CA CYS A 47 5.16 11.26 6.15
C CYS A 47 4.99 12.45 7.12
N SER A 48 5.84 12.56 8.15
CA SER A 48 5.86 13.70 9.07
C SER A 48 6.11 15.02 8.35
N GLU A 49 7.08 15.05 7.44
CA GLU A 49 7.42 16.23 6.63
C GLU A 49 6.24 16.65 5.74
N ARG A 50 5.59 15.69 5.08
CA ARG A 50 4.49 15.96 4.14
C ARG A 50 3.18 16.36 4.81
N THR A 51 2.92 15.85 6.00
CA THR A 51 1.71 16.16 6.77
C THR A 51 1.87 17.35 7.72
N GLY A 52 3.11 17.78 7.99
CA GLY A 52 3.42 18.76 9.03
C GLY A 52 3.19 18.24 10.45
N ARG A 53 3.03 16.93 10.64
CA ARG A 53 2.78 16.29 11.94
C ARG A 53 4.04 15.59 12.43
N PRO A 54 4.64 16.03 13.55
CA PRO A 54 5.85 15.40 14.07
C PRO A 54 5.56 14.04 14.69
N GLY A 55 6.55 13.16 14.67
CA GLY A 55 6.54 11.90 15.40
C GLY A 55 5.74 10.76 14.75
N ILE A 56 5.40 10.87 13.47
CA ILE A 56 4.84 9.75 12.73
C ILE A 56 5.93 8.68 12.54
N VAL A 57 5.57 7.42 12.76
CA VAL A 57 6.44 6.25 12.56
C VAL A 57 5.96 5.42 11.38
N GLY A 58 6.82 4.58 10.82
CA GLY A 58 6.38 3.56 9.87
C GLY A 58 5.66 2.42 10.60
N ASP A 59 4.73 1.74 9.91
CA ASP A 59 3.93 0.64 10.46
C ASP A 59 4.70 -0.69 10.58
N GLY A 60 5.91 -0.75 10.03
CA GLY A 60 6.75 -1.95 10.06
C GLY A 60 6.34 -3.05 9.08
N ASP A 61 5.48 -2.74 8.13
CA ASP A 61 5.01 -3.64 7.09
C ASP A 61 5.57 -3.26 5.70
N PRO A 62 5.51 -4.15 4.71
CA PRO A 62 5.79 -3.80 3.32
C PRO A 62 4.81 -2.73 2.81
N LEU A 63 5.25 -1.92 1.85
CA LEU A 63 4.43 -0.86 1.26
C LEU A 63 3.27 -1.42 0.44
N ASP A 64 2.07 -1.04 0.79
CA ASP A 64 0.83 -1.44 0.14
C ASP A 64 0.63 -0.80 -1.24
N ILE A 65 0.02 -1.54 -2.14
CA ILE A 65 -0.29 -1.10 -3.50
C ILE A 65 -1.69 -1.53 -3.95
N CYS A 66 -2.41 -0.61 -4.57
CA CYS A 66 -3.66 -0.83 -5.28
C CYS A 66 -3.39 -0.80 -6.79
N VAL A 67 -3.58 -1.91 -7.48
CA VAL A 67 -3.36 -2.00 -8.92
C VAL A 67 -4.69 -2.01 -9.65
N LEU A 68 -4.91 -0.97 -10.45
CA LEU A 68 -6.08 -0.83 -11.29
C LEU A 68 -5.94 -1.71 -12.55
N SER A 69 -6.98 -2.44 -12.88
CA SER A 69 -7.09 -3.25 -14.09
C SER A 69 -8.54 -3.28 -14.56
N GLU A 70 -8.76 -3.35 -15.88
CA GLU A 70 -10.08 -3.54 -16.46
C GLU A 70 -10.67 -4.93 -16.18
N ARG A 71 -9.79 -5.89 -15.84
CA ARG A 71 -10.17 -7.29 -15.58
C ARG A 71 -10.05 -7.63 -14.11
N ASP A 72 -11.01 -8.38 -13.63
CA ASP A 72 -10.94 -9.00 -12.33
C ASP A 72 -9.87 -10.09 -12.31
N ILE A 73 -8.94 -9.98 -11.36
CA ILE A 73 -7.95 -11.00 -11.05
C ILE A 73 -8.42 -11.68 -9.76
N SER A 74 -8.90 -12.90 -9.89
CA SER A 74 -9.64 -13.61 -8.83
C SER A 74 -8.77 -14.49 -7.94
N HIS A 75 -7.46 -14.53 -8.14
CA HIS A 75 -6.54 -15.33 -7.32
C HIS A 75 -5.33 -14.50 -6.90
N GLY A 76 -4.80 -14.84 -5.74
CA GLY A 76 -3.62 -14.22 -5.13
C GLY A 76 -2.34 -15.02 -5.42
N ASP A 77 -1.28 -14.68 -4.68
CA ASP A 77 0.05 -15.31 -4.78
C ASP A 77 0.67 -15.20 -6.18
N ILE A 78 0.50 -14.02 -6.77
CA ILE A 78 1.02 -13.70 -8.11
C ILE A 78 1.91 -12.45 -8.07
N LEU A 79 2.90 -12.42 -8.93
CA LEU A 79 3.66 -11.21 -9.22
C LEU A 79 3.07 -10.51 -10.44
N VAL A 80 2.81 -9.22 -10.29
CA VAL A 80 2.36 -8.37 -11.40
C VAL A 80 3.34 -7.22 -11.62
N ARG A 81 3.43 -6.72 -12.84
CA ARG A 81 4.12 -5.47 -13.13
C ARG A 81 3.09 -4.35 -13.16
N ALA A 82 3.33 -3.33 -12.35
CA ALA A 82 2.44 -2.18 -12.25
C ALA A 82 3.23 -0.87 -12.38
N ILE A 83 2.57 0.16 -12.88
CA ILE A 83 3.13 1.49 -13.07
C ILE A 83 2.46 2.41 -12.05
N PRO A 84 3.18 2.92 -11.03
CA PRO A 84 2.65 3.90 -10.09
C PRO A 84 2.19 5.17 -10.80
N ILE A 85 0.98 5.62 -10.49
CA ILE A 85 0.40 6.87 -11.01
C ILE A 85 0.13 7.89 -9.91
N GLY A 86 0.15 7.47 -8.64
CA GLY A 86 -0.06 8.32 -7.47
C GLY A 86 -0.25 7.49 -6.21
N GLY A 87 -0.88 8.08 -5.19
CA GLY A 87 -1.15 7.37 -3.94
C GLY A 87 -2.03 8.15 -2.98
N LEU A 88 -2.34 7.49 -1.86
CA LEU A 88 -3.09 8.05 -0.74
C LEU A 88 -2.14 8.19 0.45
N ARG A 89 -2.00 9.41 0.97
CA ARG A 89 -1.33 9.65 2.24
C ARG A 89 -2.28 9.26 3.36
N MET A 90 -2.07 8.08 3.89
CA MET A 90 -2.92 7.51 4.92
C MET A 90 -2.17 7.42 6.25
N LEU A 91 -2.89 7.71 7.33
CA LEU A 91 -2.44 7.51 8.70
C LEU A 91 -3.39 6.54 9.39
N ASP A 92 -2.85 5.55 10.10
CA ASP A 92 -3.57 4.72 11.05
C ASP A 92 -3.06 5.07 12.46
N GLY A 93 -3.81 5.90 13.16
CA GLY A 93 -3.33 6.51 14.40
C GLY A 93 -2.11 7.42 14.17
N ASN A 94 -0.94 6.97 14.63
CA ASN A 94 0.34 7.67 14.44
C ASN A 94 1.28 6.94 13.45
N GLU A 95 0.77 5.99 12.70
CA GLU A 95 1.54 5.20 11.75
C GLU A 95 1.31 5.67 10.32
N ALA A 96 2.40 5.79 9.54
CA ALA A 96 2.35 6.04 8.12
C ALA A 96 1.94 4.75 7.41
N ASP A 97 0.77 4.77 6.78
CA ASP A 97 0.15 3.61 6.12
C ASP A 97 -0.28 3.98 4.69
N ASP A 98 0.66 4.52 3.92
CA ASP A 98 0.42 4.98 2.54
C ASP A 98 -0.04 3.85 1.63
N LYS A 99 -0.91 4.19 0.68
CA LYS A 99 -1.38 3.26 -0.36
C LYS A 99 -0.97 3.78 -1.73
N ILE A 100 -0.05 3.09 -2.39
CA ILE A 100 0.31 3.41 -3.78
C ILE A 100 -0.86 3.05 -4.69
N ILE A 101 -1.18 3.92 -5.63
CA ILE A 101 -2.13 3.66 -6.71
C ILE A 101 -1.34 3.47 -7.99
N ALA A 102 -1.57 2.36 -8.66
CA ALA A 102 -0.87 1.98 -9.88
C ALA A 102 -1.84 1.40 -10.90
N VAL A 103 -1.41 1.34 -12.16
CA VAL A 103 -2.11 0.61 -13.23
C VAL A 103 -1.35 -0.65 -13.59
N LEU A 104 -2.07 -1.71 -13.95
CA LEU A 104 -1.45 -2.94 -14.44
C LEU A 104 -0.74 -2.66 -15.76
N GLN A 105 0.56 -2.99 -15.83
CA GLN A 105 1.32 -2.82 -17.06
C GLN A 105 0.74 -3.69 -18.18
N GLY A 106 0.42 -3.07 -19.31
CA GLY A 106 -0.18 -3.77 -20.45
C GLY A 106 -1.71 -3.90 -20.39
N ASP A 107 -2.37 -3.32 -19.37
CA ASP A 107 -3.82 -3.17 -19.35
C ASP A 107 -4.27 -2.29 -20.53
N ALA A 108 -5.27 -2.77 -21.29
CA ALA A 108 -5.68 -2.11 -22.52
C ALA A 108 -6.46 -0.80 -22.29
N VAL A 109 -7.09 -0.66 -21.12
CA VAL A 109 -7.93 0.51 -20.79
C VAL A 109 -7.14 1.51 -19.92
N TYR A 110 -6.44 1.02 -18.89
CA TYR A 110 -5.81 1.87 -17.87
C TYR A 110 -4.30 1.97 -18.03
N GLY A 111 -3.66 1.06 -18.76
CA GLY A 111 -2.20 0.95 -18.84
C GLY A 111 -1.46 2.15 -19.43
N ASN A 112 -2.18 3.09 -20.05
CA ASN A 112 -1.62 4.33 -20.59
C ASN A 112 -1.66 5.52 -19.62
N TRP A 113 -2.33 5.39 -18.46
CA TRP A 113 -2.34 6.46 -17.46
C TRP A 113 -0.97 6.55 -16.80
N LEU A 114 -0.44 7.77 -16.78
CA LEU A 114 0.86 8.07 -16.17
C LEU A 114 0.71 8.92 -14.90
N GLU A 115 -0.40 9.64 -14.77
CA GLU A 115 -0.70 10.48 -13.62
C GLU A 115 -2.09 10.13 -13.05
N ILE A 116 -2.26 10.35 -11.76
CA ILE A 116 -3.52 9.98 -11.07
C ILE A 116 -4.71 10.81 -11.58
N GLU A 117 -4.46 12.02 -12.04
CA GLU A 117 -5.44 12.94 -12.61
C GLU A 117 -6.03 12.44 -13.92
N GLU A 118 -5.35 11.52 -14.62
CA GLU A 118 -5.87 10.88 -15.85
C GLU A 118 -6.94 9.82 -15.53
N SER A 119 -6.98 9.35 -14.28
CA SER A 119 -8.01 8.42 -13.83
C SER A 119 -9.32 9.13 -13.51
N PRO A 120 -10.48 8.50 -13.75
CA PRO A 120 -11.75 9.05 -13.27
C PRO A 120 -11.73 9.26 -11.75
N ALA A 121 -12.09 10.46 -11.30
CA ALA A 121 -12.12 10.79 -9.86
C ALA A 121 -12.91 9.79 -9.03
N ALA A 122 -13.96 9.20 -9.58
CA ALA A 122 -14.80 8.19 -8.92
C ALA A 122 -14.01 6.91 -8.55
N LEU A 123 -12.93 6.56 -9.28
CA LEU A 123 -12.08 5.42 -8.90
C LEU A 123 -11.26 5.74 -7.65
N VAL A 124 -10.67 6.93 -7.60
CA VAL A 124 -9.90 7.39 -6.43
C VAL A 124 -10.81 7.53 -5.22
N GLU A 125 -12.00 8.12 -5.38
CA GLU A 125 -12.97 8.25 -4.28
C GLU A 125 -13.47 6.88 -3.78
N ARG A 126 -13.59 5.87 -4.63
CA ARG A 126 -13.93 4.51 -4.22
C ARG A 126 -12.83 3.87 -3.37
N LEU A 127 -11.56 4.06 -3.75
CA LEU A 127 -10.41 3.63 -2.95
C LEU A 127 -10.38 4.35 -1.59
N ARG A 128 -10.55 5.66 -1.58
CA ARG A 128 -10.63 6.45 -0.35
C ARG A 128 -11.75 5.97 0.58
N HIS A 129 -12.95 5.80 0.04
CA HIS A 129 -14.08 5.31 0.80
C HIS A 129 -13.80 3.93 1.42
N TYR A 130 -13.22 3.01 0.63
CA TYR A 130 -12.87 1.68 1.11
C TYR A 130 -11.94 1.78 2.34
N PHE A 131 -10.80 2.46 2.22
CA PHE A 131 -9.81 2.54 3.30
C PHE A 131 -10.32 3.30 4.54
N LEU A 132 -11.20 4.26 4.39
CA LEU A 132 -11.80 4.98 5.51
C LEU A 132 -12.87 4.16 6.25
N THR A 133 -13.46 3.13 5.63
CA THR A 133 -14.64 2.44 6.19
C THR A 133 -14.44 0.95 6.46
N TYR A 134 -13.41 0.31 5.89
CA TYR A 134 -13.30 -1.15 5.95
C TYR A 134 -13.00 -1.71 7.35
N LYS A 135 -12.41 -0.90 8.26
CA LYS A 135 -12.11 -1.28 9.64
C LYS A 135 -13.26 -1.02 10.60
N GLN A 136 -14.18 -0.12 10.27
CA GLN A 136 -15.22 0.34 11.19
C GLN A 136 -16.51 0.76 10.48
N VAL A 137 -17.62 0.64 11.20
CA VAL A 137 -18.90 1.24 10.77
C VAL A 137 -18.88 2.74 11.12
N PRO A 138 -19.38 3.62 10.25
CA PRO A 138 -19.58 5.01 10.58
C PRO A 138 -20.41 5.16 11.89
N GLY A 139 -19.87 5.91 12.85
CA GLY A 139 -20.47 6.08 14.18
C GLY A 139 -19.81 7.22 14.96
N PRO A 140 -20.19 7.42 16.22
CA PRO A 140 -19.66 8.51 17.05
C PRO A 140 -18.20 8.33 17.48
N GLU A 141 -17.64 7.13 17.33
CA GLU A 141 -16.24 6.88 17.63
C GLU A 141 -15.34 7.53 16.57
N LYS A 142 -14.24 8.14 17.02
CA LYS A 142 -13.26 8.72 16.13
C LYS A 142 -12.67 7.64 15.23
N ALA A 143 -12.65 7.89 13.93
CA ALA A 143 -11.91 7.06 12.99
C ALA A 143 -10.43 7.05 13.36
N HIS A 144 -9.83 5.85 13.46
CA HIS A 144 -8.39 5.72 13.64
C HIS A 144 -7.64 6.02 12.33
N VAL A 145 -8.29 5.79 11.21
CA VAL A 145 -7.72 5.97 9.87
C VAL A 145 -8.10 7.33 9.31
N GLU A 146 -7.10 8.03 8.77
CA GLU A 146 -7.25 9.31 8.08
C GLU A 146 -6.51 9.28 6.75
N ILE A 147 -7.11 9.82 5.70
CA ILE A 147 -6.43 10.10 4.43
C ILE A 147 -6.28 11.61 4.31
N THR A 148 -5.07 12.10 4.50
CA THR A 148 -4.77 13.53 4.54
C THR A 148 -4.81 14.17 3.16
N HIS A 149 -4.32 13.48 2.14
CA HIS A 149 -4.37 13.92 0.73
C HIS A 149 -4.11 12.77 -0.25
N VAL A 150 -4.44 13.04 -1.49
CA VAL A 150 -4.06 12.24 -2.66
C VAL A 150 -2.84 12.91 -3.27
N TYR A 151 -1.84 12.14 -3.65
CA TYR A 151 -0.62 12.67 -4.30
C TYR A 151 -0.37 12.00 -5.64
N GLY A 152 0.36 12.74 -6.51
CA GLY A 152 0.69 12.30 -7.85
C GLY A 152 1.85 11.30 -7.91
N ARG A 153 2.22 10.97 -9.13
CA ARG A 153 3.23 9.96 -9.47
C ARG A 153 4.61 10.23 -8.87
N GLU A 154 5.07 11.47 -8.93
CA GLU A 154 6.40 11.81 -8.42
C GLU A 154 6.55 11.50 -6.94
N GLU A 155 5.55 11.87 -6.14
CA GLU A 155 5.54 11.57 -4.71
C GLU A 155 5.37 10.08 -4.44
N ALA A 156 4.61 9.34 -5.26
CA ALA A 156 4.51 7.88 -5.17
C ALA A 156 5.87 7.20 -5.31
N TYR A 157 6.68 7.62 -6.28
CA TYR A 157 8.04 7.11 -6.43
C TYR A 157 8.94 7.48 -5.26
N GLU A 158 8.78 8.66 -4.66
CA GLU A 158 9.56 9.04 -3.48
C GLU A 158 9.17 8.18 -2.27
N VAL A 159 7.88 7.91 -2.05
CA VAL A 159 7.42 6.97 -1.01
C VAL A 159 8.06 5.59 -1.22
N ILE A 160 7.98 5.04 -2.43
CA ILE A 160 8.60 3.75 -2.76
C ILE A 160 10.11 3.78 -2.47
N ARG A 161 10.81 4.83 -2.86
CA ARG A 161 12.24 4.98 -2.61
C ARG A 161 12.57 4.99 -1.11
N ARG A 162 11.77 5.69 -0.29
CA ARG A 162 11.96 5.72 1.17
C ARG A 162 11.77 4.35 1.80
N THR A 163 10.73 3.63 1.40
CA THR A 163 10.49 2.28 1.90
C THR A 163 11.57 1.27 1.46
N GLN A 164 12.18 1.46 0.29
CA GLN A 164 13.34 0.66 -0.14
C GLN A 164 14.59 0.94 0.70
N ILE A 165 14.85 2.20 1.06
CA ILE A 165 15.95 2.56 1.97
C ILE A 165 15.73 1.91 3.34
N ASP A 166 14.52 2.00 3.88
CA ASP A 166 14.17 1.35 5.15
C ASP A 166 14.37 -0.17 5.08
N TYR A 167 13.95 -0.80 3.98
CA TYR A 167 14.16 -2.23 3.75
C TYR A 167 15.64 -2.59 3.72
N GLU A 168 16.45 -1.84 2.99
CA GLU A 168 17.89 -2.08 2.93
C GLU A 168 18.56 -1.89 4.29
N ASN A 169 18.19 -0.86 5.05
CA ASN A 169 18.70 -0.63 6.39
C ASN A 169 18.29 -1.76 7.35
N LYS A 170 17.04 -2.19 7.30
CA LYS A 170 16.48 -3.22 8.20
C LYS A 170 17.07 -4.61 7.94
N PHE A 171 17.31 -4.98 6.69
CA PHE A 171 17.67 -6.34 6.30
C PHE A 171 19.08 -6.46 5.72
N ARG A 172 19.94 -5.47 5.91
CA ARG A 172 21.33 -5.44 5.40
C ARG A 172 22.11 -6.69 5.79
N ASP A 173 22.18 -6.96 7.09
CA ASP A 173 22.97 -8.07 7.63
C ASP A 173 22.49 -9.42 7.11
N LEU A 174 21.17 -9.60 7.01
CA LEU A 174 20.56 -10.80 6.44
C LEU A 174 20.95 -11.00 4.98
N ARG A 175 20.88 -9.94 4.17
CA ARG A 175 21.26 -9.97 2.75
C ARG A 175 22.76 -10.28 2.57
N GLU A 176 23.61 -9.72 3.42
CA GLU A 176 25.04 -10.01 3.40
C GLU A 176 25.32 -11.47 3.79
N ALA A 177 24.63 -11.99 4.80
CA ALA A 177 24.74 -13.39 5.19
C ALA A 177 24.30 -14.34 4.08
N MET A 178 23.17 -14.03 3.41
CA MET A 178 22.70 -14.79 2.25
C MET A 178 23.69 -14.80 1.08
N LYS A 179 24.24 -13.63 0.73
CA LYS A 179 25.28 -13.51 -0.32
C LYS A 179 26.56 -14.28 0.03
N ALA A 180 26.90 -14.39 1.30
CA ALA A 180 28.06 -15.12 1.78
C ALA A 180 27.86 -16.63 1.91
N GLY A 181 26.65 -17.15 1.57
CA GLY A 181 26.33 -18.59 1.67
C GLY A 181 26.35 -19.12 3.11
N ARG A 182 26.03 -18.27 4.09
CA ARG A 182 26.09 -18.61 5.53
C ARG A 182 24.72 -19.04 6.07
N PHE A 183 23.98 -19.85 5.31
CA PHE A 183 22.73 -20.49 5.74
C PHE A 183 22.80 -21.99 5.53
#